data_a26d35a17ea0625b85e89c609cb3bf19
#
_entry.id   a26d35a17ea0625b85e89c609cb3bf19
#
_cell.length_a   1.000
_cell.length_b   1.000
_cell.length_c   1.000
_cell.angle_alpha   90.00
_cell.angle_beta   90.00
_cell.angle_gamma   90.00
#
_symmetry.space_group_name_H-M   'P 1'
#
loop_
_entity.id
_entity.type
_entity.pdbx_description
1 polymer ?
#
loop_
_entity_poly.entity_id
_entity_poly.type
_entity_poly.pdbx_seq_one_letter_code
_entity_poly.pdbx_strand_id
1 'polypeptide(L)'
;DLEDLKGNLKGTDVVVLLAAEHRDDVTPITKYYDVNVTGIQNTLAAMEMNGVKRIVFTSSVAVYGLNKKNPNEDYPKDPFNHYGKSKWLAEMELEKWYQMHPDWNVNILRPTVIFGERNRGNVYNLLKQIAGGKFVMVGKGENKKSMAYVGNIVAFIQFLIENKREGYNVFNYIDKPDFTMNELVVISVKLVSGILQFIPFST
;
A
#
# COMPACT_ATOMS: atom_id res chain seq x y z
N ASP A 1 18.78 3.19 10.60
CA ASP A 1 19.42 1.91 10.95
C ASP A 1 18.88 1.36 12.28
N LEU A 2 19.41 0.23 12.78
CA LEU A 2 18.93 -0.41 14.02
C LEU A 2 19.19 0.47 15.25
N GLU A 3 20.31 1.16 15.33
CA GLU A 3 20.66 1.99 16.48
C GLU A 3 19.70 3.18 16.61
N ASP A 4 19.35 3.82 15.49
CA ASP A 4 18.34 4.89 15.47
C ASP A 4 16.98 4.40 15.96
N LEU A 5 16.57 3.20 15.55
CA LEU A 5 15.28 2.62 15.94
C LEU A 5 15.22 2.24 17.41
N LYS A 6 16.30 1.74 18.00
CA LYS A 6 16.37 1.35 19.41
C LYS A 6 15.95 2.48 20.37
N GLY A 7 16.50 3.68 20.14
CA GLY A 7 16.18 4.85 20.96
C GLY A 7 14.77 5.38 20.78
N ASN A 8 14.26 5.30 19.54
CA ASN A 8 13.00 5.90 19.15
C ASN A 8 11.76 5.06 19.50
N LEU A 9 11.91 3.76 19.79
CA LEU A 9 10.78 2.88 20.13
C LEU A 9 10.51 2.74 21.63
N LYS A 10 11.27 3.41 22.48
CA LYS A 10 11.07 3.36 23.93
C LYS A 10 9.70 3.94 24.31
N GLY A 11 8.89 3.15 25.02
CA GLY A 11 7.54 3.55 25.44
C GLY A 11 6.49 3.57 24.33
N THR A 12 6.80 2.95 23.18
CA THR A 12 5.86 2.81 22.06
C THR A 12 4.93 1.62 22.29
N ASP A 13 3.62 1.79 22.07
CA ASP A 13 2.61 0.72 22.17
C ASP A 13 2.44 -0.07 20.86
N VAL A 14 2.63 0.57 19.73
CA VAL A 14 2.43 -0.02 18.41
C VAL A 14 3.33 0.65 17.37
N VAL A 15 3.89 -0.13 16.47
CA VAL A 15 4.61 0.36 15.30
C VAL A 15 3.69 0.30 14.08
N VAL A 16 3.55 1.42 13.36
CA VAL A 16 2.92 1.46 12.05
C VAL A 16 4.02 1.65 11.01
N LEU A 17 4.40 0.56 10.34
CA LEU A 17 5.51 0.56 9.40
C LEU A 17 5.01 0.79 7.97
N LEU A 18 5.18 2.04 7.51
CA LEU A 18 4.82 2.52 6.18
C LEU A 18 6.05 2.67 5.26
N ALA A 19 7.25 2.69 5.83
CA ALA A 19 8.49 2.90 5.09
C ALA A 19 8.68 1.80 4.04
N ALA A 20 8.92 2.19 2.79
CA ALA A 20 9.20 1.28 1.70
C ALA A 20 9.90 1.97 0.53
N GLU A 21 10.79 1.27 -0.14
CA GLU A 21 11.16 1.62 -1.51
C GLU A 21 10.13 1.02 -2.46
N HIS A 22 9.47 1.85 -3.25
CA HIS A 22 8.31 1.47 -4.08
C HIS A 22 8.35 2.02 -5.52
N ARG A 23 9.33 2.83 -5.88
CA ARG A 23 9.47 3.38 -7.24
C ARG A 23 9.88 2.30 -8.21
N ASP A 24 9.46 2.39 -9.47
CA ASP A 24 9.74 1.39 -10.49
C ASP A 24 11.16 1.48 -11.08
N ASP A 25 11.85 2.61 -10.91
CA ASP A 25 13.12 2.97 -11.53
C ASP A 25 14.32 2.96 -10.56
N VAL A 26 14.23 2.15 -9.50
CA VAL A 26 15.24 2.14 -8.43
C VAL A 26 16.54 1.47 -8.87
N THR A 27 17.64 2.20 -8.69
CA THR A 27 18.99 1.71 -8.95
C THR A 27 19.91 2.05 -7.77
N PRO A 28 20.69 1.12 -7.25
CA PRO A 28 20.72 -0.32 -7.57
C PRO A 28 19.47 -1.05 -7.05
N ILE A 29 19.16 -2.19 -7.67
CA ILE A 29 18.01 -3.05 -7.32
C ILE A 29 18.03 -3.51 -5.85
N THR A 30 19.22 -3.61 -5.25
CA THR A 30 19.40 -3.99 -3.83
C THR A 30 18.63 -3.08 -2.88
N LYS A 31 18.40 -1.82 -3.23
CA LYS A 31 17.63 -0.87 -2.41
C LYS A 31 16.24 -1.37 -2.04
N TYR A 32 15.57 -2.13 -2.91
CA TYR A 32 14.29 -2.72 -2.55
C TYR A 32 14.42 -3.68 -1.36
N TYR A 33 15.49 -4.46 -1.33
CA TYR A 33 15.73 -5.45 -0.28
C TYR A 33 16.31 -4.81 0.98
N ASP A 34 17.23 -3.84 0.81
CA ASP A 34 17.82 -3.10 1.92
C ASP A 34 16.75 -2.33 2.71
N VAL A 35 15.83 -1.65 2.01
CA VAL A 35 14.77 -0.87 2.65
C VAL A 35 13.63 -1.77 3.13
N ASN A 36 13.12 -2.66 2.26
CA ASN A 36 11.87 -3.37 2.56
C ASN A 36 12.10 -4.64 3.39
N VAL A 37 13.26 -5.31 3.27
CA VAL A 37 13.55 -6.55 4.01
C VAL A 37 14.47 -6.29 5.20
N THR A 38 15.66 -5.71 4.98
CA THR A 38 16.54 -5.37 6.11
C THR A 38 15.90 -4.34 7.03
N GLY A 39 15.13 -3.39 6.47
CA GLY A 39 14.37 -2.41 7.24
C GLY A 39 13.35 -3.05 8.18
N ILE A 40 12.60 -4.08 7.74
CA ILE A 40 11.68 -4.80 8.63
C ILE A 40 12.43 -5.61 9.69
N GLN A 41 13.52 -6.29 9.34
CA GLN A 41 14.34 -7.04 10.29
C GLN A 41 14.86 -6.12 11.41
N ASN A 42 15.41 -4.95 11.07
CA ASN A 42 15.85 -3.96 12.03
C ASN A 42 14.70 -3.43 12.92
N THR A 43 13.53 -3.23 12.32
CA THR A 43 12.33 -2.78 13.06
C THR A 43 11.90 -3.83 14.08
N LEU A 44 11.82 -5.10 13.69
CA LEU A 44 11.44 -6.20 14.56
C LEU A 44 12.46 -6.38 15.72
N ALA A 45 13.76 -6.33 15.42
CA ALA A 45 14.80 -6.39 16.45
C ALA A 45 14.69 -5.21 17.46
N ALA A 46 14.42 -4.00 16.96
CA ALA A 46 14.22 -2.84 17.83
C ALA A 46 12.93 -2.95 18.65
N MET A 47 11.87 -3.53 18.12
CA MET A 47 10.63 -3.82 18.83
C MET A 47 10.87 -4.81 19.99
N GLU A 48 11.60 -5.91 19.74
CA GLU A 48 11.98 -6.88 20.78
C GLU A 48 12.74 -6.22 21.92
N MET A 49 13.77 -5.42 21.59
CA MET A 49 14.59 -4.71 22.58
C MET A 49 13.79 -3.75 23.46
N ASN A 50 12.68 -3.21 22.95
CA ASN A 50 11.84 -2.24 23.65
C ASN A 50 10.54 -2.86 24.19
N GLY A 51 10.30 -4.16 24.00
CA GLY A 51 9.09 -4.84 24.44
C GLY A 51 7.82 -4.38 23.69
N VAL A 52 7.96 -3.84 22.47
CA VAL A 52 6.85 -3.40 21.65
C VAL A 52 6.25 -4.60 20.91
N LYS A 53 5.03 -4.99 21.26
CA LYS A 53 4.41 -6.27 20.83
C LYS A 53 3.41 -6.14 19.69
N ARG A 54 3.25 -4.96 19.10
CA ARG A 54 2.22 -4.71 18.10
C ARG A 54 2.79 -4.01 16.88
N ILE A 55 2.50 -4.57 15.69
CA ILE A 55 2.89 -3.96 14.42
C ILE A 55 1.72 -3.97 13.43
N VAL A 56 1.55 -2.86 12.73
CA VAL A 56 0.75 -2.75 11.50
C VAL A 56 1.71 -2.49 10.35
N PHE A 57 1.81 -3.40 9.41
CA PHE A 57 2.72 -3.33 8.27
C PHE A 57 1.94 -3.13 6.98
N THR A 58 2.30 -2.12 6.19
CA THR A 58 1.75 -1.95 4.84
C THR A 58 2.59 -2.73 3.82
N SER A 59 2.02 -3.83 3.36
CA SER A 59 2.49 -4.60 2.22
C SER A 59 1.87 -4.08 0.91
N SER A 60 1.54 -4.94 -0.03
CA SER A 60 0.91 -4.58 -1.30
C SER A 60 0.26 -5.80 -1.96
N VAL A 61 -0.81 -5.60 -2.74
CA VAL A 61 -1.33 -6.65 -3.64
C VAL A 61 -0.33 -7.06 -4.72
N ALA A 62 0.77 -6.33 -4.91
CA ALA A 62 1.87 -6.70 -5.82
C ALA A 62 2.52 -8.06 -5.48
N VAL A 63 2.33 -8.56 -4.26
CA VAL A 63 2.78 -9.89 -3.83
C VAL A 63 2.11 -11.03 -4.61
N TYR A 64 0.93 -10.79 -5.17
CA TYR A 64 0.20 -11.81 -5.96
C TYR A 64 0.68 -11.91 -7.41
N GLY A 65 1.36 -10.89 -7.94
CA GLY A 65 1.78 -10.84 -9.34
C GLY A 65 0.67 -10.38 -10.30
N LEU A 66 0.89 -10.63 -11.58
CA LEU A 66 0.00 -10.17 -12.66
C LEU A 66 -1.07 -11.21 -13.02
N ASN A 67 -2.14 -10.73 -13.67
CA ASN A 67 -3.19 -11.55 -14.25
C ASN A 67 -3.91 -12.50 -13.28
N LYS A 68 -4.02 -12.09 -12.02
CA LYS A 68 -4.76 -12.85 -10.99
C LYS A 68 -6.20 -12.36 -10.92
N LYS A 69 -7.14 -13.31 -10.84
CA LYS A 69 -8.57 -12.99 -10.75
C LYS A 69 -9.01 -13.03 -9.30
N ASN A 70 -9.27 -11.86 -8.73
CA ASN A 70 -9.78 -11.67 -7.37
C ASN A 70 -9.03 -12.50 -6.30
N PRO A 71 -7.71 -12.33 -6.16
CA PRO A 71 -6.94 -13.08 -5.18
C PRO A 71 -7.38 -12.69 -3.76
N ASN A 72 -7.71 -13.70 -2.95
CA ASN A 72 -7.88 -13.53 -1.50
C ASN A 72 -6.53 -13.58 -0.77
N GLU A 73 -6.55 -13.44 0.54
CA GLU A 73 -5.34 -13.37 1.36
C GLU A 73 -4.52 -14.66 1.33
N ASP A 74 -5.15 -15.81 1.13
CA ASP A 74 -4.51 -17.15 1.06
C ASP A 74 -3.99 -17.49 -0.34
N TYR A 75 -4.33 -16.65 -1.34
CA TYR A 75 -3.92 -16.90 -2.71
C TYR A 75 -2.38 -17.02 -2.82
N PRO A 76 -1.84 -17.95 -3.64
CA PRO A 76 -0.40 -18.12 -3.83
C PRO A 76 0.30 -16.82 -4.24
N LYS A 77 1.47 -16.55 -3.64
CA LYS A 77 2.27 -15.34 -3.92
C LYS A 77 3.20 -15.61 -5.10
N ASP A 78 3.16 -14.74 -6.09
CA ASP A 78 3.89 -14.88 -7.36
C ASP A 78 4.30 -13.48 -7.88
N PRO A 79 5.09 -12.72 -7.10
CA PRO A 79 5.43 -11.34 -7.43
C PRO A 79 6.27 -11.26 -8.72
N PHE A 80 5.87 -10.40 -9.67
CA PHE A 80 6.51 -10.28 -10.97
C PHE A 80 7.68 -9.29 -10.99
N ASN A 81 7.79 -8.39 -10.02
CA ASN A 81 8.85 -7.38 -9.96
C ASN A 81 9.56 -7.38 -8.60
N HIS A 82 10.69 -6.65 -8.51
CA HIS A 82 11.50 -6.57 -7.29
C HIS A 82 10.76 -5.93 -6.12
N TYR A 83 9.89 -4.94 -6.38
CA TYR A 83 9.04 -4.36 -5.35
C TYR A 83 8.12 -5.40 -4.71
N GLY A 84 7.31 -6.08 -5.51
CA GLY A 84 6.40 -7.13 -5.01
C GLY A 84 7.16 -8.25 -4.29
N LYS A 85 8.32 -8.66 -4.85
CA LYS A 85 9.17 -9.68 -4.23
C LYS A 85 9.72 -9.24 -2.88
N SER A 86 10.21 -8.01 -2.75
CA SER A 86 10.73 -7.49 -1.49
C SER A 86 9.63 -7.32 -0.42
N LYS A 87 8.40 -6.92 -0.82
CA LYS A 87 7.26 -6.87 0.08
C LYS A 87 6.84 -8.27 0.56
N TRP A 88 6.85 -9.26 -0.33
CA TRP A 88 6.58 -10.65 0.05
C TRP A 88 7.65 -11.19 1.02
N LEU A 89 8.93 -10.96 0.76
CA LEU A 89 10.00 -11.35 1.68
C LEU A 89 9.86 -10.67 3.05
N ALA A 90 9.45 -9.42 3.10
CA ALA A 90 9.17 -8.72 4.35
C ALA A 90 8.02 -9.36 5.14
N GLU A 91 6.95 -9.81 4.45
CA GLU A 91 5.87 -10.59 5.11
C GLU A 91 6.39 -11.92 5.67
N MET A 92 7.27 -12.60 4.97
CA MET A 92 7.88 -13.85 5.46
C MET A 92 8.75 -13.61 6.72
N GLU A 93 9.44 -12.46 6.83
CA GLU A 93 10.16 -12.11 8.05
C GLU A 93 9.18 -11.85 9.22
N LEU A 94 8.05 -11.19 8.97
CA LEU A 94 6.99 -11.00 9.97
C LEU A 94 6.36 -12.33 10.41
N GLU A 95 6.14 -13.25 9.50
CA GLU A 95 5.59 -14.57 9.81
C GLU A 95 6.55 -15.38 10.69
N LYS A 96 7.85 -15.44 10.32
CA LYS A 96 8.88 -16.09 11.14
C LYS A 96 8.95 -15.48 12.53
N TRP A 97 8.93 -14.16 12.59
CA TRP A 97 8.98 -13.43 13.85
C TRP A 97 7.76 -13.72 14.73
N TYR A 98 6.56 -13.76 14.15
CA TYR A 98 5.34 -14.13 14.86
C TYR A 98 5.39 -15.58 15.39
N GLN A 99 5.96 -16.52 14.64
CA GLN A 99 6.14 -17.90 15.09
C GLN A 99 7.02 -18.01 16.36
N MET A 100 7.97 -17.11 16.53
CA MET A 100 8.81 -17.02 17.73
C MET A 100 8.12 -16.25 18.89
N HIS A 101 7.14 -15.42 18.55
CA HIS A 101 6.42 -14.54 19.49
C HIS A 101 4.89 -14.63 19.31
N PRO A 102 4.27 -15.77 19.57
CA PRO A 102 2.85 -16.00 19.25
C PRO A 102 1.87 -15.18 20.11
N ASP A 103 2.34 -14.52 21.17
CA ASP A 103 1.60 -13.58 22.01
C ASP A 103 1.64 -12.13 21.49
N TRP A 104 2.30 -11.89 20.37
CA TRP A 104 2.41 -10.57 19.77
C TRP A 104 1.39 -10.39 18.64
N ASN A 105 1.13 -9.14 18.24
CA ASN A 105 0.10 -8.83 17.26
C ASN A 105 0.70 -8.29 15.98
N VAL A 106 0.53 -9.03 14.90
CA VAL A 106 0.97 -8.68 13.55
C VAL A 106 -0.24 -8.47 12.65
N ASN A 107 -0.40 -7.26 12.13
CA ASN A 107 -1.44 -6.93 11.16
C ASN A 107 -0.78 -6.48 9.85
N ILE A 108 -0.99 -7.23 8.78
CA ILE A 108 -0.45 -6.95 7.45
C ILE A 108 -1.58 -6.44 6.57
N LEU A 109 -1.39 -5.25 6.00
CA LEU A 109 -2.30 -4.63 5.06
C LEU A 109 -1.71 -4.70 3.65
N ARG A 110 -2.42 -5.31 2.71
CA ARG A 110 -2.07 -5.37 1.28
C ARG A 110 -3.00 -4.44 0.49
N PRO A 111 -2.70 -3.15 0.43
CA PRO A 111 -3.53 -2.22 -0.34
C PRO A 111 -3.34 -2.42 -1.84
N THR A 112 -4.38 -2.09 -2.59
CA THR A 112 -4.32 -1.82 -4.03
C THR A 112 -3.65 -0.48 -4.28
N VAL A 113 -3.74 0.07 -5.50
CA VAL A 113 -3.12 1.36 -5.83
C VAL A 113 -3.72 2.46 -4.96
N ILE A 114 -2.91 3.05 -4.07
CA ILE A 114 -3.34 4.12 -3.17
C ILE A 114 -3.39 5.45 -3.94
N PHE A 115 -4.44 6.23 -3.71
CA PHE A 115 -4.60 7.58 -4.22
C PHE A 115 -5.16 8.51 -3.15
N GLY A 116 -5.00 9.80 -3.35
CA GLY A 116 -5.54 10.83 -2.46
C GLY A 116 -4.89 12.18 -2.71
N GLU A 117 -5.25 13.16 -1.90
CA GLU A 117 -4.75 14.52 -1.98
C GLU A 117 -3.22 14.54 -1.83
N ARG A 118 -2.57 15.34 -2.68
CA ARG A 118 -1.11 15.52 -2.73
C ARG A 118 -0.30 14.29 -3.18
N ASN A 119 -0.95 13.13 -3.42
CA ASN A 119 -0.28 11.97 -4.00
C ASN A 119 -0.12 12.17 -5.51
N ARG A 120 1.11 12.18 -6.02
CA ARG A 120 1.43 12.31 -7.45
C ARG A 120 1.81 10.98 -8.10
N GLY A 121 1.29 9.87 -7.59
CA GLY A 121 1.51 8.51 -8.10
C GLY A 121 0.72 8.20 -9.39
N ASN A 122 0.58 6.89 -9.67
CA ASN A 122 0.01 6.38 -10.92
C ASN A 122 -1.43 6.86 -11.19
N VAL A 123 -2.28 6.95 -10.17
CA VAL A 123 -3.66 7.42 -10.32
C VAL A 123 -3.68 8.91 -10.69
N TYR A 124 -2.88 9.74 -10.02
CA TYR A 124 -2.76 11.15 -10.36
C TYR A 124 -2.31 11.35 -11.82
N ASN A 125 -1.29 10.61 -12.26
CA ASN A 125 -0.79 10.71 -13.63
C ASN A 125 -1.85 10.30 -14.66
N LEU A 126 -2.63 9.25 -14.37
CA LEU A 126 -3.76 8.83 -15.21
C LEU A 126 -4.81 9.94 -15.30
N LEU A 127 -5.28 10.45 -14.15
CA LEU A 127 -6.30 11.51 -14.11
C LEU A 127 -5.83 12.80 -14.79
N LYS A 128 -4.54 13.16 -14.64
CA LYS A 128 -3.92 14.30 -15.31
C LYS A 128 -3.91 14.15 -16.83
N GLN A 129 -3.63 12.95 -17.35
CA GLN A 129 -3.67 12.67 -18.79
C GLN A 129 -5.11 12.77 -19.33
N ILE A 130 -6.09 12.21 -18.60
CA ILE A 130 -7.51 12.28 -18.97
C ILE A 130 -7.98 13.75 -18.99
N ALA A 131 -7.73 14.48 -17.90
CA ALA A 131 -8.12 15.88 -17.78
C ALA A 131 -7.46 16.79 -18.82
N GLY A 132 -6.22 16.50 -19.18
CA GLY A 132 -5.48 17.23 -20.21
C GLY A 132 -5.78 16.84 -21.66
N GLY A 133 -6.75 15.93 -21.90
CA GLY A 133 -7.10 15.46 -23.24
C GLY A 133 -5.99 14.64 -23.94
N LYS A 134 -4.97 14.20 -23.19
CA LYS A 134 -3.82 13.45 -23.71
C LYS A 134 -3.92 11.94 -23.48
N PHE A 135 -4.99 11.49 -22.84
CA PHE A 135 -5.22 10.07 -22.58
C PHE A 135 -5.67 9.34 -23.84
N VAL A 136 -4.99 8.25 -24.17
CA VAL A 136 -5.35 7.36 -25.27
C VAL A 136 -5.75 6.01 -24.67
N MET A 137 -6.97 5.58 -24.96
CA MET A 137 -7.46 4.27 -24.54
C MET A 137 -6.73 3.17 -25.29
N VAL A 138 -6.08 2.25 -24.56
CA VAL A 138 -5.48 1.05 -25.14
C VAL A 138 -6.41 -0.13 -24.91
N GLY A 139 -6.85 -0.78 -25.99
CA GLY A 139 -7.82 -1.85 -25.93
C GLY A 139 -9.26 -1.37 -25.74
N LYS A 140 -10.14 -2.24 -25.24
CA LYS A 140 -11.58 -1.97 -25.09
C LYS A 140 -11.94 -1.13 -23.85
N GLY A 141 -10.99 -0.86 -22.96
CA GLY A 141 -11.23 -0.13 -21.70
C GLY A 141 -12.09 -0.88 -20.68
N GLU A 142 -12.26 -2.18 -20.83
CA GLU A 142 -13.06 -3.05 -19.94
C GLU A 142 -12.26 -3.54 -18.72
N ASN A 143 -10.94 -3.35 -18.73
CA ASN A 143 -10.08 -3.70 -17.61
C ASN A 143 -10.43 -2.86 -16.38
N LYS A 144 -10.58 -3.53 -15.22
CA LYS A 144 -10.88 -2.89 -13.95
C LYS A 144 -9.61 -2.38 -13.29
N LYS A 145 -9.72 -1.22 -12.68
CA LYS A 145 -8.66 -0.64 -11.86
C LYS A 145 -9.10 -0.62 -10.40
N SER A 146 -8.48 -1.46 -9.61
CA SER A 146 -8.68 -1.49 -8.17
C SER A 146 -7.86 -0.40 -7.50
N MET A 147 -8.51 0.43 -6.69
CA MET A 147 -7.88 1.58 -6.03
C MET A 147 -8.29 1.64 -4.56
N ALA A 148 -7.50 2.35 -3.76
CA ALA A 148 -7.76 2.60 -2.36
C ALA A 148 -7.54 4.07 -2.02
N TYR A 149 -8.54 4.74 -1.46
CA TYR A 149 -8.41 6.12 -1.02
C TYR A 149 -7.60 6.19 0.28
N VAL A 150 -6.62 7.09 0.32
CA VAL A 150 -5.69 7.20 1.46
C VAL A 150 -6.41 7.43 2.79
N GLY A 151 -7.47 8.22 2.81
CA GLY A 151 -8.27 8.47 4.02
C GLY A 151 -8.90 7.19 4.58
N ASN A 152 -9.39 6.30 3.71
CA ASN A 152 -9.95 5.02 4.11
C ASN A 152 -8.88 4.05 4.63
N ILE A 153 -7.69 4.06 4.01
CA ILE A 153 -6.52 3.30 4.51
C ILE A 153 -6.14 3.76 5.92
N VAL A 154 -6.08 5.07 6.16
CA VAL A 154 -5.77 5.64 7.48
C VAL A 154 -6.82 5.23 8.50
N ALA A 155 -8.12 5.34 8.17
CA ALA A 155 -9.21 4.92 9.04
C ALA A 155 -9.13 3.41 9.38
N PHE A 156 -8.76 2.57 8.41
CA PHE A 156 -8.58 1.15 8.66
C PHE A 156 -7.37 0.85 9.54
N ILE A 157 -6.24 1.53 9.35
CA ILE A 157 -5.08 1.42 10.24
C ILE A 157 -5.46 1.85 11.66
N GLN A 158 -6.17 2.97 11.81
CA GLN A 158 -6.68 3.42 13.10
C GLN A 158 -7.59 2.37 13.76
N PHE A 159 -8.51 1.78 13.00
CA PHE A 159 -9.36 0.67 13.46
C PHE A 159 -8.53 -0.51 13.99
N LEU A 160 -7.47 -0.92 13.30
CA LEU A 160 -6.58 -2.01 13.74
C LEU A 160 -5.83 -1.66 15.04
N ILE A 161 -5.45 -0.40 15.21
CA ILE A 161 -4.76 0.08 16.42
C ILE A 161 -5.71 0.07 17.61
N GLU A 162 -6.91 0.64 17.46
CA GLU A 162 -7.90 0.80 18.53
C GLU A 162 -8.50 -0.53 18.99
N ASN A 163 -8.81 -1.41 18.05
CA ASN A 163 -9.43 -2.71 18.34
C ASN A 163 -8.43 -3.77 18.83
N LYS A 164 -7.14 -3.45 18.91
CA LYS A 164 -6.08 -4.34 19.43
C LYS A 164 -6.19 -5.79 18.92
N ARG A 165 -6.49 -5.93 17.61
CA ARG A 165 -6.71 -7.25 17.03
C ARG A 165 -5.51 -8.16 17.27
N GLU A 166 -5.75 -9.29 17.92
CA GLU A 166 -4.72 -10.23 18.35
C GLU A 166 -4.29 -11.17 17.22
N GLY A 167 -3.08 -11.71 17.35
CA GLY A 167 -2.52 -12.72 16.48
C GLY A 167 -1.95 -12.19 15.17
N TYR A 168 -1.81 -13.09 14.19
CA TYR A 168 -1.30 -12.80 12.85
C TYR A 168 -2.46 -12.64 11.88
N ASN A 169 -2.62 -11.45 11.35
CA ASN A 169 -3.74 -11.12 10.47
C ASN A 169 -3.24 -10.49 9.18
N VAL A 170 -3.82 -10.90 8.06
CA VAL A 170 -3.54 -10.33 6.74
C VAL A 170 -4.84 -9.82 6.12
N PHE A 171 -4.80 -8.65 5.49
CA PHE A 171 -5.96 -8.01 4.88
C PHE A 171 -5.61 -7.48 3.49
N ASN A 172 -6.35 -7.91 2.48
CA ASN A 172 -6.39 -7.19 1.22
C ASN A 172 -7.26 -5.95 1.38
N TYR A 173 -6.76 -4.79 0.95
CA TYR A 173 -7.53 -3.56 1.04
C TYR A 173 -7.84 -2.96 -0.33
N ILE A 174 -9.11 -2.72 -0.57
CA ILE A 174 -9.64 -2.17 -1.80
C ILE A 174 -10.93 -1.40 -1.53
N ASP A 175 -11.08 -0.23 -2.10
CA ASP A 175 -12.37 0.47 -2.10
C ASP A 175 -13.26 -0.04 -3.24
N LYS A 176 -14.52 -0.23 -2.96
CA LYS A 176 -15.54 -0.64 -3.93
C LYS A 176 -16.44 0.54 -4.31
N PRO A 177 -16.96 0.57 -5.55
CA PRO A 177 -16.79 -0.42 -6.62
C PRO A 177 -15.44 -0.28 -7.37
N ASP A 178 -14.98 -1.39 -7.99
CA ASP A 178 -13.90 -1.32 -8.98
C ASP A 178 -14.42 -0.70 -10.28
N PHE A 179 -13.79 0.35 -10.74
CA PHE A 179 -14.13 0.99 -12.01
C PHE A 179 -13.38 0.37 -13.18
N THR A 180 -14.05 0.21 -14.30
CA THR A 180 -13.40 -0.02 -15.60
C THR A 180 -12.67 1.24 -16.05
N MET A 181 -11.72 1.12 -16.98
CA MET A 181 -11.05 2.29 -17.54
C MET A 181 -12.05 3.23 -18.26
N ASN A 182 -13.06 2.68 -18.91
CA ASN A 182 -14.12 3.48 -19.54
C ASN A 182 -14.88 4.33 -18.50
N GLU A 183 -15.30 3.73 -17.39
CA GLU A 183 -15.98 4.45 -16.29
C GLU A 183 -15.08 5.52 -15.67
N LEU A 184 -13.80 5.22 -15.43
CA LEU A 184 -12.84 6.19 -14.88
C LEU A 184 -12.67 7.40 -15.81
N VAL A 185 -12.59 7.19 -17.11
CA VAL A 185 -12.51 8.29 -18.09
C VAL A 185 -13.77 9.15 -18.03
N VAL A 186 -14.96 8.54 -18.07
CA VAL A 186 -16.24 9.27 -18.01
C VAL A 186 -16.35 10.08 -16.71
N ILE A 187 -16.07 9.47 -15.55
CA ILE A 187 -16.13 10.15 -14.25
C ILE A 187 -15.14 11.32 -14.21
N SER A 188 -13.91 11.10 -14.67
CA SER A 188 -12.87 12.12 -14.65
C SER A 188 -13.20 13.31 -15.52
N VAL A 189 -13.71 13.08 -16.75
CA VAL A 189 -14.14 14.14 -17.66
C VAL A 189 -15.31 14.93 -17.08
N LYS A 190 -16.31 14.27 -16.47
CA LYS A 190 -17.45 14.93 -15.84
C LYS A 190 -17.01 15.84 -14.67
N LEU A 191 -16.09 15.36 -13.81
CA LEU A 191 -15.57 16.14 -12.71
C LEU A 191 -14.82 17.38 -13.19
N VAL A 192 -13.95 17.25 -14.19
CA VAL A 192 -13.21 18.38 -14.77
C VAL A 192 -14.16 19.38 -15.43
N SER A 193 -15.12 18.92 -16.21
CA SER A 193 -16.12 19.77 -16.86
C SER A 193 -17.02 20.49 -15.85
N GLY A 194 -17.43 19.81 -14.77
CA GLY A 194 -18.21 20.39 -13.68
C GLY A 194 -17.43 21.48 -12.93
N ILE A 195 -16.16 21.29 -12.67
CA ILE A 195 -15.28 22.31 -12.06
C ILE A 195 -15.17 23.55 -12.95
N LEU A 196 -15.01 23.37 -14.27
CA LEU A 196 -14.93 24.48 -15.22
C LEU A 196 -16.23 25.29 -15.31
N GLN A 197 -17.39 24.70 -15.06
CA GLN A 197 -18.68 25.40 -15.01
C GLN A 197 -18.84 26.30 -13.76
N PHE A 198 -18.09 26.04 -12.69
CA PHE A 198 -18.12 26.85 -11.45
C PHE A 198 -17.06 27.95 -11.40
N ILE A 199 -16.20 28.10 -12.41
CA ILE A 199 -15.27 29.22 -12.50
C ILE A 199 -15.99 30.32 -13.29
N PRO A 200 -16.49 31.42 -12.67
CA PRO A 200 -17.04 32.53 -13.41
C PRO A 200 -15.93 33.17 -14.26
N PHE A 201 -16.13 33.25 -15.56
CA PHE A 201 -15.27 34.04 -16.42
C PHE A 201 -15.41 35.51 -15.96
N SER A 202 -14.45 36.02 -15.18
CA SER A 202 -14.31 37.44 -14.95
C SER A 202 -13.87 38.08 -16.27
N THR A 203 -14.80 38.75 -16.91
CA THR A 203 -14.57 39.68 -18.03
C THR A 203 -13.74 40.88 -17.56
#